data_b0c5fd81b33da4db6d43348b32315b34
#
_entry.id   b0c5fd81b33da4db6d43348b32315b34
#
_cell.length_a   1.000
_cell.length_b   1.000
_cell.length_c   1.000
_cell.angle_alpha   90.00
_cell.angle_beta   90.00
_cell.angle_gamma   90.00
#
_symmetry.space_group_name_H-M   'P 1'
#
loop_
_entity.id
_entity.type
_entity.pdbx_description
1 polymer ?
#
loop_
_entity_poly.entity_id
_entity_poly.type
_entity_poly.pdbx_seq_one_letter_code
_entity_poly.pdbx_strand_id
1 'polypeptide(L)'
;MKLRVRSAVLGGAAVAACAGIGVGVVATSAGAKTTHHFVIGSVINDLSNPFLATMGKAEQAAAAKAGATIHVVSGSSSGTISIGTQIAEVKQFVSEHVNAILLTASNPQAIVPAVKLANKAKIPVFAVNTTVGKGAKTVTFVGDNDYQYGTEEAKLLVQAIHGRGNVALLEGVLGDSPEVLRTNAIHAVLKKYPHIKVVSTLVDNWTNPQNITDVQDLMSKYGTHGLQAVIAEGPEMYAGAELARSRGDKTTAFIAGDYSKQVQQAIERGALYGTVDQSPATEGTMAVQYAVDYLTGKRSKIKTPQAYIPLPLITKANVRKINATWSS
;
A
#
# COMPACT_ATOMS: atom_id res chain seq x y z
N MET A 1 -8.27 -70.05 24.90
CA MET A 1 -8.93 -71.18 24.22
C MET A 1 -8.33 -71.24 22.84
N LYS A 2 -7.68 -72.36 22.57
CA LYS A 2 -6.90 -72.75 21.36
C LYS A 2 -7.85 -73.02 20.19
N LEU A 3 -7.43 -72.82 18.95
CA LEU A 3 -7.37 -73.74 17.81
C LEU A 3 -7.13 -72.99 16.50
N ARG A 4 -6.01 -73.06 15.86
CA ARG A 4 -5.50 -74.04 14.84
C ARG A 4 -6.15 -73.83 13.46
N VAL A 5 -5.38 -73.29 12.52
CA VAL A 5 -4.61 -73.88 11.39
C VAL A 5 -5.38 -74.79 10.48
N ARG A 6 -5.38 -74.54 9.18
CA ARG A 6 -5.02 -75.49 8.14
C ARG A 6 -4.79 -74.85 6.76
N SER A 7 -3.64 -75.13 6.24
CA SER A 7 -3.16 -74.97 4.86
C SER A 7 -3.79 -75.98 3.92
N ALA A 8 -3.92 -75.69 2.66
CA ALA A 8 -3.86 -76.68 1.57
C ALA A 8 -3.30 -76.07 0.29
N VAL A 9 -2.35 -76.84 -0.26
CA VAL A 9 -1.50 -76.57 -1.42
C VAL A 9 -2.02 -77.46 -2.58
N LEU A 10 -1.53 -77.12 -3.80
CA LEU A 10 -1.56 -77.85 -5.08
C LEU A 10 -2.62 -77.32 -6.06
N GLY A 11 -2.32 -77.02 -7.30
CA GLY A 11 -1.20 -77.25 -8.21
C GLY A 11 -1.78 -77.29 -9.64
N GLY A 12 -1.04 -76.94 -10.65
CA GLY A 12 -1.46 -77.20 -12.02
C GLY A 12 -0.99 -76.13 -13.05
N ALA A 13 0.09 -76.40 -13.69
CA ALA A 13 0.64 -75.69 -14.83
C ALA A 13 -0.17 -75.98 -16.12
N ALA A 14 -0.37 -74.93 -16.91
CA ALA A 14 -0.62 -75.03 -18.34
C ALA A 14 0.03 -73.83 -19.07
N VAL A 15 1.03 -74.23 -19.90
CA VAL A 15 1.68 -73.32 -20.84
C VAL A 15 0.79 -73.19 -22.07
N ALA A 16 0.43 -71.98 -22.44
CA ALA A 16 -0.07 -71.63 -23.77
C ALA A 16 0.66 -70.39 -24.27
N ALA A 17 1.54 -70.59 -25.21
CA ALA A 17 2.17 -69.53 -25.98
C ALA A 17 1.17 -69.00 -27.00
N CYS A 18 0.89 -67.72 -26.91
CA CYS A 18 0.27 -66.89 -28.01
C CYS A 18 1.09 -65.61 -28.23
N ALA A 19 1.69 -65.58 -29.44
CA ALA A 19 2.28 -64.36 -29.99
C ALA A 19 1.17 -63.31 -30.22
N GLY A 20 1.37 -62.14 -29.69
CA GLY A 20 0.41 -61.02 -29.85
C GLY A 20 1.09 -59.68 -29.70
N ILE A 21 1.41 -59.11 -30.84
CA ILE A 21 1.49 -57.68 -31.19
C ILE A 21 1.68 -56.69 -30.00
N GLY A 22 2.92 -56.22 -29.86
CA GLY A 22 3.26 -55.13 -28.94
C GLY A 22 2.61 -53.81 -29.37
N VAL A 23 1.56 -53.44 -28.72
CA VAL A 23 1.09 -52.02 -28.69
C VAL A 23 1.90 -51.34 -27.60
N GLY A 24 2.92 -50.60 -28.03
CA GLY A 24 3.68 -49.72 -27.14
C GLY A 24 2.76 -48.62 -26.59
N VAL A 25 2.32 -48.82 -25.35
CA VAL A 25 1.72 -47.73 -24.59
C VAL A 25 2.88 -46.76 -24.25
N VAL A 26 3.01 -45.71 -25.06
CA VAL A 26 3.81 -44.54 -24.71
C VAL A 26 3.07 -43.90 -23.53
N ALA A 27 3.48 -44.22 -22.32
CA ALA A 27 3.11 -43.47 -21.14
C ALA A 27 3.72 -42.07 -21.30
N THR A 28 2.95 -41.14 -21.86
CA THR A 28 3.23 -39.73 -21.75
C THR A 28 3.13 -39.40 -20.26
N SER A 29 4.27 -39.36 -19.58
CA SER A 29 4.38 -38.71 -18.27
C SER A 29 4.02 -37.25 -18.46
N ALA A 30 2.74 -36.91 -18.29
CA ALA A 30 2.33 -35.54 -18.04
C ALA A 30 3.08 -35.14 -16.76
N GLY A 31 4.18 -34.42 -16.95
CA GLY A 31 4.94 -33.86 -15.82
C GLY A 31 3.96 -33.10 -14.94
N ALA A 32 3.66 -33.63 -13.77
CA ALA A 32 2.92 -32.92 -12.75
C ALA A 32 3.71 -31.61 -12.52
N LYS A 33 3.15 -30.50 -12.96
CA LYS A 33 3.65 -29.18 -12.55
C LYS A 33 3.60 -29.18 -11.04
N THR A 34 4.76 -29.31 -10.38
CA THR A 34 4.87 -29.05 -8.95
C THR A 34 4.39 -27.63 -8.72
N THR A 35 3.15 -27.48 -8.27
CA THR A 35 2.62 -26.22 -7.83
C THR A 35 3.34 -25.90 -6.53
N HIS A 36 4.46 -25.16 -6.61
CA HIS A 36 5.09 -24.61 -5.41
C HIS A 36 4.07 -23.67 -4.75
N HIS A 37 3.58 -24.10 -3.60
CA HIS A 37 2.71 -23.25 -2.77
C HIS A 37 3.59 -22.27 -2.01
N PHE A 38 3.58 -20.98 -2.42
CA PHE A 38 4.37 -19.95 -1.77
C PHE A 38 3.65 -19.38 -0.57
N VAL A 39 4.40 -19.08 0.49
CA VAL A 39 3.95 -18.34 1.67
C VAL A 39 4.63 -16.97 1.65
N ILE A 40 3.82 -15.91 1.68
CA ILE A 40 4.26 -14.53 1.70
C ILE A 40 3.91 -13.91 3.05
N GLY A 41 4.85 -13.24 3.71
CA GLY A 41 4.56 -12.39 4.87
C GLY A 41 4.34 -10.96 4.41
N SER A 42 3.34 -10.27 4.93
CA SER A 42 3.14 -8.83 4.69
C SER A 42 3.03 -8.11 6.04
N VAL A 43 3.93 -7.15 6.27
CA VAL A 43 3.90 -6.26 7.43
C VAL A 43 3.46 -4.89 6.97
N ILE A 44 2.24 -4.51 7.32
CA ILE A 44 1.66 -3.19 7.06
C ILE A 44 1.75 -2.37 8.34
N ASN A 45 2.25 -1.13 8.26
CA ASN A 45 2.52 -0.31 9.45
C ASN A 45 1.28 -0.04 10.31
N ASP A 46 0.09 0.15 9.70
CA ASP A 46 -1.16 0.34 10.45
C ASP A 46 -2.39 -0.14 9.65
N LEU A 47 -2.97 -1.27 10.05
CA LEU A 47 -4.20 -1.78 9.46
C LEU A 47 -5.47 -1.08 9.95
N SER A 48 -5.40 -0.14 10.90
CA SER A 48 -6.54 0.71 11.25
C SER A 48 -6.74 1.86 10.27
N ASN A 49 -5.70 2.22 9.50
CA ASN A 49 -5.80 3.18 8.42
C ASN A 49 -6.55 2.56 7.22
N PRO A 50 -7.65 3.19 6.73
CA PRO A 50 -8.48 2.64 5.66
C PRO A 50 -7.76 2.40 4.33
N PHE A 51 -6.79 3.27 3.95
CA PHE A 51 -5.96 3.10 2.77
C PHE A 51 -5.14 1.80 2.87
N LEU A 52 -4.42 1.64 3.98
CA LEU A 52 -3.56 0.50 4.24
C LEU A 52 -4.35 -0.80 4.43
N ALA A 53 -5.53 -0.74 5.06
CA ALA A 53 -6.45 -1.88 5.15
C ALA A 53 -6.94 -2.32 3.76
N THR A 54 -7.20 -1.35 2.86
CA THR A 54 -7.60 -1.65 1.47
C THR A 54 -6.45 -2.28 0.69
N MET A 55 -5.22 -1.79 0.87
CA MET A 55 -4.01 -2.38 0.30
C MET A 55 -3.84 -3.83 0.75
N GLY A 56 -3.94 -4.10 2.06
CA GLY A 56 -3.83 -5.47 2.61
C GLY A 56 -4.91 -6.42 2.08
N LYS A 57 -6.15 -5.96 1.91
CA LYS A 57 -7.21 -6.76 1.26
C LYS A 57 -6.88 -7.07 -0.20
N ALA A 58 -6.29 -6.11 -0.93
CA ALA A 58 -5.87 -6.33 -2.31
C ALA A 58 -4.70 -7.33 -2.40
N GLU A 59 -3.76 -7.29 -1.44
CA GLU A 59 -2.70 -8.28 -1.31
C GLU A 59 -3.27 -9.69 -1.11
N GLN A 60 -4.23 -9.84 -0.17
CA GLN A 60 -4.90 -11.12 0.09
C GLN A 60 -5.61 -11.66 -1.16
N ALA A 61 -6.36 -10.81 -1.86
CA ALA A 61 -7.06 -11.19 -3.08
C ALA A 61 -6.09 -11.58 -4.21
N ALA A 62 -4.99 -10.86 -4.37
CA ALA A 62 -3.97 -11.14 -5.37
C ALA A 62 -3.22 -12.45 -5.07
N ALA A 63 -2.89 -12.72 -3.80
CA ALA A 63 -2.24 -13.96 -3.38
C ALA A 63 -3.14 -15.16 -3.63
N ALA A 64 -4.42 -15.09 -3.26
CA ALA A 64 -5.40 -16.15 -3.53
C ALA A 64 -5.52 -16.44 -5.03
N LYS A 65 -5.59 -15.39 -5.87
CA LYS A 65 -5.63 -15.53 -7.34
C LYS A 65 -4.36 -16.17 -7.90
N ALA A 66 -3.21 -15.95 -7.27
CA ALA A 66 -1.92 -16.53 -7.67
C ALA A 66 -1.67 -17.92 -7.10
N GLY A 67 -2.57 -18.47 -6.26
CA GLY A 67 -2.38 -19.76 -5.58
C GLY A 67 -1.31 -19.71 -4.48
N ALA A 68 -1.07 -18.55 -3.88
CA ALA A 68 -0.15 -18.34 -2.77
C ALA A 68 -0.91 -18.10 -1.47
N THR A 69 -0.30 -18.46 -0.33
CA THR A 69 -0.76 -18.01 1.00
C THR A 69 -0.09 -16.69 1.33
N ILE A 70 -0.83 -15.76 1.93
CA ILE A 70 -0.27 -14.53 2.47
C ILE A 70 -0.74 -14.32 3.92
N HIS A 71 0.19 -13.98 4.80
CA HIS A 71 -0.07 -13.56 6.17
C HIS A 71 0.11 -12.06 6.25
N VAL A 72 -1.00 -11.32 6.35
CA VAL A 72 -1.00 -9.85 6.50
C VAL A 72 -1.13 -9.52 7.97
N VAL A 73 -0.13 -8.83 8.53
CA VAL A 73 -0.09 -8.42 9.93
C VAL A 73 0.06 -6.91 10.06
N SER A 74 -0.44 -6.37 11.18
CA SER A 74 -0.31 -4.94 11.50
C SER A 74 1.01 -4.68 12.23
N GLY A 75 1.72 -3.64 11.81
CA GLY A 75 2.86 -3.09 12.53
C GLY A 75 2.48 -2.15 13.66
N SER A 76 1.18 -1.99 13.94
CA SER A 76 0.68 -1.22 15.08
C SER A 76 0.38 -2.13 16.27
N SER A 77 0.51 -1.57 17.47
CA SER A 77 0.11 -2.22 18.73
C SER A 77 -0.88 -1.32 19.43
N SER A 78 -2.06 -1.87 19.77
CA SER A 78 -3.14 -1.12 20.44
C SER A 78 -3.51 0.19 19.72
N GLY A 79 -3.51 0.17 18.38
CA GLY A 79 -3.83 1.35 17.55
C GLY A 79 -2.70 2.39 17.44
N THR A 80 -1.50 2.08 17.93
CA THR A 80 -0.32 2.94 17.81
C THR A 80 0.73 2.28 16.93
N ILE A 81 1.19 2.99 15.91
CA ILE A 81 2.28 2.55 15.02
C ILE A 81 3.53 2.30 15.84
N SER A 82 4.14 1.12 15.70
CA SER A 82 5.30 0.70 16.48
C SER A 82 6.35 0.05 15.59
N ILE A 83 7.48 0.71 15.44
CA ILE A 83 8.64 0.13 14.74
C ILE A 83 9.14 -1.15 15.44
N GLY A 84 9.01 -1.24 16.76
CA GLY A 84 9.35 -2.45 17.52
C GLY A 84 8.48 -3.64 17.13
N THR A 85 7.17 -3.44 16.97
CA THR A 85 6.22 -4.45 16.46
C THR A 85 6.61 -4.87 15.05
N GLN A 86 6.85 -3.93 14.12
CA GLN A 86 7.26 -4.26 12.76
C GLN A 86 8.55 -5.08 12.70
N ILE A 87 9.55 -4.74 13.53
CA ILE A 87 10.79 -5.52 13.64
C ILE A 87 10.49 -6.93 14.14
N ALA A 88 9.59 -7.11 15.12
CA ALA A 88 9.20 -8.42 15.62
C ALA A 88 8.50 -9.26 14.57
N GLU A 89 7.56 -8.70 13.83
CA GLU A 89 6.84 -9.38 12.74
C GLU A 89 7.79 -9.83 11.62
N VAL A 90 8.70 -8.96 11.18
CA VAL A 90 9.72 -9.36 10.19
C VAL A 90 10.60 -10.50 10.71
N LYS A 91 11.01 -10.47 11.98
CA LYS A 91 11.78 -11.57 12.61
C LYS A 91 10.98 -12.86 12.67
N GLN A 92 9.68 -12.78 12.98
CA GLN A 92 8.79 -13.93 12.97
C GLN A 92 8.72 -14.56 11.58
N PHE A 93 8.45 -13.79 10.53
CA PHE A 93 8.43 -14.28 9.15
C PHE A 93 9.78 -14.88 8.71
N VAL A 94 10.89 -14.34 9.20
CA VAL A 94 12.21 -14.96 8.96
C VAL A 94 12.31 -16.31 9.66
N SER A 95 11.81 -16.47 10.88
CA SER A 95 11.83 -17.75 11.61
C SER A 95 10.86 -18.79 11.03
N GLU A 96 9.76 -18.35 10.43
CA GLU A 96 8.77 -19.17 9.72
C GLU A 96 9.23 -19.56 8.31
N HIS A 97 10.37 -19.05 7.85
CA HIS A 97 10.91 -19.29 6.51
C HIS A 97 9.93 -18.98 5.37
N VAL A 98 9.19 -17.87 5.48
CA VAL A 98 8.32 -17.41 4.39
C VAL A 98 9.13 -17.20 3.10
N ASN A 99 8.49 -17.33 1.96
CA ASN A 99 9.17 -17.25 0.67
C ASN A 99 9.49 -15.83 0.22
N ALA A 100 8.71 -14.84 0.68
CA ALA A 100 8.92 -13.41 0.44
C ALA A 100 8.30 -12.57 1.55
N ILE A 101 8.78 -11.32 1.71
CA ILE A 101 8.20 -10.35 2.65
C ILE A 101 7.82 -9.09 1.87
N LEU A 102 6.56 -8.66 2.02
CA LEU A 102 6.07 -7.33 1.65
C LEU A 102 6.16 -6.46 2.89
N LEU A 103 6.63 -5.23 2.77
CA LEU A 103 6.92 -4.38 3.92
C LEU A 103 6.53 -2.93 3.68
N THR A 104 5.59 -2.43 4.46
CA THR A 104 5.23 -1.02 4.59
C THR A 104 5.85 -0.50 5.89
N ALA A 105 7.02 0.11 5.80
CA ALA A 105 7.81 0.50 6.97
C ALA A 105 7.35 1.86 7.53
N SER A 106 7.12 1.96 8.84
CA SER A 106 6.78 3.24 9.51
C SER A 106 7.98 4.16 9.69
N ASN A 107 9.18 3.63 9.60
CA ASN A 107 10.41 4.42 9.60
C ASN A 107 11.45 3.73 8.72
N PRO A 108 11.85 4.36 7.61
CA PRO A 108 12.78 3.76 6.64
C PRO A 108 14.10 3.30 7.24
N GLN A 109 14.69 4.09 8.13
CA GLN A 109 16.01 3.79 8.66
C GLN A 109 15.97 2.81 9.84
N ALA A 110 14.96 2.91 10.70
CA ALA A 110 14.84 2.05 11.87
C ALA A 110 14.51 0.59 11.53
N ILE A 111 13.87 0.33 10.38
CA ILE A 111 13.54 -1.03 9.92
C ILE A 111 14.73 -1.77 9.30
N VAL A 112 15.80 -1.08 8.91
CA VAL A 112 16.97 -1.65 8.22
C VAL A 112 17.54 -2.89 8.91
N PRO A 113 17.70 -2.96 10.24
CA PRO A 113 18.22 -4.16 10.89
C PRO A 113 17.35 -5.40 10.64
N ALA A 114 16.03 -5.27 10.67
CA ALA A 114 15.11 -6.39 10.42
C ALA A 114 15.18 -6.85 8.95
N VAL A 115 15.22 -5.91 7.99
CA VAL A 115 15.39 -6.26 6.57
C VAL A 115 16.73 -6.95 6.31
N LYS A 116 17.82 -6.54 6.99
CA LYS A 116 19.11 -7.25 6.92
C LYS A 116 19.03 -8.69 7.40
N LEU A 117 18.21 -8.99 8.42
CA LEU A 117 17.98 -10.37 8.87
C LEU A 117 17.29 -11.20 7.78
N ALA A 118 16.23 -10.66 7.14
CA ALA A 118 15.59 -11.30 6.01
C ALA A 118 16.57 -11.53 4.85
N ASN A 119 17.40 -10.53 4.53
CA ASN A 119 18.43 -10.65 3.49
C ASN A 119 19.45 -11.75 3.81
N LYS A 120 19.90 -11.87 5.08
CA LYS A 120 20.81 -12.96 5.53
C LYS A 120 20.16 -14.33 5.39
N ALA A 121 18.84 -14.42 5.65
CA ALA A 121 18.06 -15.64 5.45
C ALA A 121 17.72 -15.90 3.97
N LYS A 122 18.18 -15.02 3.03
CA LYS A 122 17.88 -15.10 1.59
C LYS A 122 16.40 -14.95 1.24
N ILE A 123 15.61 -14.35 2.12
CA ILE A 123 14.20 -14.03 1.87
C ILE A 123 14.14 -12.69 1.14
N PRO A 124 13.55 -12.63 -0.07
CA PRO A 124 13.38 -11.38 -0.80
C PRO A 124 12.39 -10.46 -0.08
N VAL A 125 12.74 -9.17 0.02
CA VAL A 125 11.89 -8.14 0.62
C VAL A 125 11.48 -7.14 -0.46
N PHE A 126 10.20 -6.81 -0.50
CA PHE A 126 9.60 -5.78 -1.36
C PHE A 126 9.15 -4.64 -0.48
N ALA A 127 9.62 -3.44 -0.74
CA ALA A 127 9.11 -2.25 -0.08
C ALA A 127 7.80 -1.84 -0.77
N VAL A 128 6.73 -1.63 0.01
CA VAL A 128 5.39 -1.32 -0.52
C VAL A 128 4.90 -0.05 0.15
N ASN A 129 4.42 0.92 -0.63
CA ASN A 129 3.92 2.22 -0.20
C ASN A 129 4.99 3.11 0.47
N THR A 130 5.78 2.59 1.38
CA THR A 130 6.86 3.28 2.08
C THR A 130 8.22 2.69 1.72
N THR A 131 9.28 3.50 1.82
CA THR A 131 10.63 3.07 1.44
C THR A 131 11.37 2.39 2.60
N VAL A 132 12.45 1.68 2.28
CA VAL A 132 13.42 1.14 3.24
C VAL A 132 14.74 1.92 3.12
N GLY A 133 15.31 2.27 4.25
CA GLY A 133 16.52 3.07 4.32
C GLY A 133 17.77 2.38 3.78
N LYS A 134 18.82 3.18 3.60
CA LYS A 134 20.11 2.69 3.05
C LYS A 134 20.71 1.60 3.94
N GLY A 135 21.34 0.63 3.30
CA GLY A 135 22.10 -0.44 3.96
C GLY A 135 21.35 -1.78 4.06
N ALA A 136 20.08 -1.85 3.70
CA ALA A 136 19.33 -3.09 3.45
C ALA A 136 19.02 -3.24 1.95
N LYS A 137 18.67 -4.45 1.52
CA LYS A 137 18.34 -4.76 0.12
C LYS A 137 16.86 -5.08 0.02
N THR A 138 16.17 -4.36 -0.85
CA THR A 138 14.83 -4.71 -1.34
C THR A 138 14.93 -5.13 -2.81
N VAL A 139 14.00 -5.96 -3.26
CA VAL A 139 13.92 -6.35 -4.68
C VAL A 139 13.49 -5.14 -5.50
N THR A 140 12.48 -4.45 -5.05
CA THR A 140 11.97 -3.21 -5.63
C THR A 140 11.14 -2.45 -4.60
N PHE A 141 10.83 -1.21 -4.89
CA PHE A 141 9.76 -0.44 -4.25
C PHE A 141 8.52 -0.48 -5.17
N VAL A 142 7.36 -0.69 -4.58
CA VAL A 142 6.04 -0.62 -5.24
C VAL A 142 5.22 0.46 -4.54
N GLY A 143 4.82 1.47 -5.25
CA GLY A 143 4.07 2.60 -4.70
C GLY A 143 4.01 3.75 -5.69
N ASP A 144 3.76 4.93 -5.22
CA ASP A 144 3.83 6.15 -6.01
C ASP A 144 5.19 6.87 -5.84
N ASN A 145 5.36 7.92 -6.60
CA ASN A 145 6.46 8.86 -6.41
C ASN A 145 5.97 9.98 -5.47
N ASP A 146 6.19 9.83 -4.16
CA ASP A 146 5.72 10.79 -3.15
C ASP A 146 6.20 12.22 -3.39
N TYR A 147 7.42 12.40 -3.94
CA TYR A 147 7.87 13.74 -4.30
C TYR A 147 7.07 14.32 -5.46
N GLN A 148 6.70 13.51 -6.45
CA GLN A 148 5.80 13.92 -7.52
C GLN A 148 4.40 14.17 -6.96
N TYR A 149 3.93 13.32 -6.06
CA TYR A 149 2.63 13.46 -5.39
C TYR A 149 2.49 14.82 -4.71
N GLY A 150 3.40 15.18 -3.78
CA GLY A 150 3.38 16.50 -3.12
C GLY A 150 3.59 17.66 -4.10
N THR A 151 4.33 17.44 -5.21
CA THR A 151 4.45 18.43 -6.28
C THR A 151 3.10 18.71 -6.94
N GLU A 152 2.32 17.67 -7.24
CA GLU A 152 1.01 17.81 -7.89
C GLU A 152 -0.03 18.40 -6.92
N GLU A 153 -0.02 18.02 -5.64
CA GLU A 153 -0.87 18.65 -4.63
C GLU A 153 -0.60 20.15 -4.50
N ALA A 154 0.67 20.53 -4.42
CA ALA A 154 1.05 21.95 -4.34
C ALA A 154 0.64 22.72 -5.60
N LYS A 155 0.70 22.10 -6.79
CA LYS A 155 0.20 22.72 -8.03
C LYS A 155 -1.31 22.94 -7.99
N LEU A 156 -2.09 21.97 -7.47
CA LEU A 156 -3.53 22.15 -7.26
C LEU A 156 -3.80 23.31 -6.32
N LEU A 157 -3.06 23.42 -5.21
CA LEU A 157 -3.16 24.53 -4.28
C LEU A 157 -2.89 25.86 -4.99
N VAL A 158 -1.75 25.98 -5.68
CA VAL A 158 -1.36 27.20 -6.41
C VAL A 158 -2.42 27.61 -7.42
N GLN A 159 -2.97 26.62 -8.15
CA GLN A 159 -4.05 26.87 -9.13
C GLN A 159 -5.32 27.37 -8.43
N ALA A 160 -5.71 26.77 -7.31
CA ALA A 160 -6.92 27.10 -6.58
C ALA A 160 -6.92 28.55 -6.06
N ILE A 161 -5.74 29.06 -5.63
CA ILE A 161 -5.60 30.40 -5.04
C ILE A 161 -4.92 31.42 -5.98
N HIS A 162 -4.73 31.06 -7.26
CA HIS A 162 -4.11 31.94 -8.27
C HIS A 162 -2.73 32.47 -7.86
N GLY A 163 -1.94 31.64 -7.18
CA GLY A 163 -0.55 31.92 -6.81
C GLY A 163 -0.34 32.93 -5.68
N ARG A 164 -1.36 33.23 -4.87
CA ARG A 164 -1.23 34.18 -3.76
C ARG A 164 -2.13 33.84 -2.58
N GLY A 165 -1.69 34.12 -1.37
CA GLY A 165 -2.49 34.01 -0.14
C GLY A 165 -1.78 33.29 0.99
N ASN A 166 -2.44 33.26 2.13
CA ASN A 166 -2.01 32.49 3.29
C ASN A 166 -2.53 31.06 3.19
N VAL A 167 -1.67 30.10 3.46
CA VAL A 167 -2.01 28.67 3.38
C VAL A 167 -1.59 27.94 4.65
N ALA A 168 -2.30 26.87 4.98
CA ALA A 168 -1.92 25.93 6.01
C ALA A 168 -1.62 24.57 5.39
N LEU A 169 -0.65 23.85 5.96
CA LEU A 169 -0.27 22.48 5.61
C LEU A 169 -0.60 21.56 6.79
N LEU A 170 -1.26 20.45 6.52
CA LEU A 170 -1.50 19.36 7.44
C LEU A 170 -0.67 18.17 6.98
N GLU A 171 0.32 17.81 7.81
CA GLU A 171 1.28 16.75 7.53
C GLU A 171 0.78 15.43 8.09
N GLY A 172 1.16 14.34 7.45
CA GLY A 172 0.87 12.99 7.88
C GLY A 172 1.70 12.54 9.09
N VAL A 173 1.99 11.24 9.17
CA VAL A 173 2.79 10.66 10.26
C VAL A 173 4.26 11.05 10.08
N LEU A 174 4.77 11.86 11.01
CA LEU A 174 6.12 12.42 10.94
C LEU A 174 7.20 11.33 10.83
N GLY A 175 8.06 11.47 9.84
CA GLY A 175 9.19 10.58 9.59
C GLY A 175 8.87 9.35 8.74
N ASP A 176 7.62 9.16 8.33
CA ASP A 176 7.27 8.25 7.25
C ASP A 176 7.79 8.78 5.90
N SER A 177 8.17 7.90 4.99
CA SER A 177 8.73 8.36 3.72
C SER A 177 7.75 9.16 2.85
N PRO A 178 6.45 8.84 2.79
CA PRO A 178 5.47 9.69 2.10
C PRO A 178 5.41 11.09 2.68
N GLU A 179 5.23 11.24 3.99
CA GLU A 179 5.17 12.55 4.65
C GLU A 179 6.41 13.38 4.31
N VAL A 180 7.62 12.85 4.56
CA VAL A 180 8.88 13.59 4.33
C VAL A 180 9.02 14.04 2.87
N LEU A 181 8.65 13.19 1.91
CA LEU A 181 8.81 13.50 0.49
C LEU A 181 7.73 14.44 -0.03
N ARG A 182 6.47 14.27 0.41
CA ARG A 182 5.34 15.15 0.04
C ARG A 182 5.54 16.55 0.59
N THR A 183 5.81 16.68 1.89
CA THR A 183 6.12 17.98 2.54
C THR A 183 7.28 18.69 1.86
N ASN A 184 8.40 18.01 1.60
CA ASN A 184 9.54 18.61 0.90
C ASN A 184 9.17 19.11 -0.50
N ALA A 185 8.37 18.36 -1.24
CA ALA A 185 7.92 18.75 -2.58
C ALA A 185 6.96 19.95 -2.53
N ILE A 186 6.02 19.95 -1.60
CA ILE A 186 5.08 21.05 -1.39
C ILE A 186 5.87 22.35 -1.12
N HIS A 187 6.79 22.34 -0.17
CA HIS A 187 7.64 23.50 0.12
C HIS A 187 8.49 23.92 -1.08
N ALA A 188 9.06 22.97 -1.84
CA ALA A 188 9.85 23.29 -3.03
C ALA A 188 9.03 23.95 -4.14
N VAL A 189 7.75 23.58 -4.30
CA VAL A 189 6.83 24.25 -5.23
C VAL A 189 6.46 25.63 -4.71
N LEU A 190 5.98 25.73 -3.47
CA LEU A 190 5.48 26.99 -2.89
C LEU A 190 6.56 28.08 -2.82
N LYS A 191 7.82 27.70 -2.63
CA LYS A 191 8.98 28.61 -2.67
C LYS A 191 9.08 29.40 -3.99
N LYS A 192 8.51 28.91 -5.08
CA LYS A 192 8.49 29.58 -6.40
C LYS A 192 7.40 30.66 -6.50
N TYR A 193 6.52 30.75 -5.50
CA TYR A 193 5.38 31.67 -5.46
C TYR A 193 5.50 32.63 -4.27
N PRO A 194 6.21 33.75 -4.39
CA PRO A 194 6.56 34.63 -3.26
C PRO A 194 5.35 35.30 -2.60
N HIS A 195 4.20 35.27 -3.26
CA HIS A 195 2.95 35.77 -2.72
C HIS A 195 2.11 34.71 -1.97
N ILE A 196 2.60 33.47 -1.88
CA ILE A 196 2.02 32.43 -1.04
C ILE A 196 2.83 32.36 0.26
N LYS A 197 2.14 32.39 1.40
CA LYS A 197 2.76 32.26 2.73
C LYS A 197 2.19 31.05 3.45
N VAL A 198 3.04 30.08 3.80
CA VAL A 198 2.67 29.03 4.75
C VAL A 198 2.66 29.66 6.14
N VAL A 199 1.47 29.84 6.72
CA VAL A 199 1.28 30.52 8.01
C VAL A 199 1.02 29.56 9.16
N SER A 200 0.75 28.29 8.86
CA SER A 200 0.60 27.21 9.83
C SER A 200 0.98 25.88 9.21
N THR A 201 1.63 25.02 10.00
CA THR A 201 1.86 23.61 9.72
C THR A 201 1.42 22.84 10.93
N LEU A 202 0.56 21.85 10.75
CA LEU A 202 0.01 20.98 11.80
C LEU A 202 0.20 19.52 11.37
N VAL A 203 0.00 18.57 12.28
CA VAL A 203 0.20 17.14 12.04
C VAL A 203 -1.10 16.41 12.33
N ASP A 204 -1.81 15.98 11.28
CA ASP A 204 -3.09 15.28 11.43
C ASP A 204 -2.94 13.75 11.46
N ASN A 205 -1.71 13.25 11.27
CA ASN A 205 -1.38 11.82 11.30
C ASN A 205 -2.24 10.97 10.34
N TRP A 206 -2.78 11.56 9.28
CA TRP A 206 -3.71 10.93 8.34
C TRP A 206 -4.97 10.37 9.03
N THR A 207 -5.48 11.09 10.03
CA THR A 207 -6.69 10.68 10.77
C THR A 207 -7.80 11.73 10.69
N ASN A 208 -9.04 11.28 10.43
CA ASN A 208 -10.19 12.18 10.36
C ASN A 208 -10.40 12.99 11.66
N PRO A 209 -10.33 12.41 12.89
CA PRO A 209 -10.53 13.19 14.10
C PRO A 209 -9.52 14.31 14.29
N GLN A 210 -8.23 14.05 14.00
CA GLN A 210 -7.21 15.08 14.14
C GLN A 210 -7.36 16.15 13.08
N ASN A 211 -7.63 15.77 11.82
CA ASN A 211 -7.87 16.74 10.74
C ASN A 211 -9.05 17.67 11.04
N ILE A 212 -10.16 17.14 11.58
CA ILE A 212 -11.30 17.93 12.03
C ILE A 212 -10.88 18.95 13.10
N THR A 213 -10.10 18.53 14.09
CA THR A 213 -9.59 19.38 15.17
C THR A 213 -8.69 20.47 14.60
N ASP A 214 -7.74 20.10 13.74
CA ASP A 214 -6.78 21.02 13.14
C ASP A 214 -7.46 22.10 12.27
N VAL A 215 -8.44 21.70 11.44
CA VAL A 215 -9.22 22.65 10.65
C VAL A 215 -10.07 23.56 11.54
N GLN A 216 -10.63 23.04 12.64
CA GLN A 216 -11.35 23.85 13.61
C GLN A 216 -10.46 24.90 14.27
N ASP A 217 -9.24 24.53 14.64
CA ASP A 217 -8.24 25.43 15.24
C ASP A 217 -7.78 26.48 14.22
N LEU A 218 -7.56 26.09 12.97
CA LEU A 218 -7.25 27.01 11.88
C LEU A 218 -8.37 28.02 11.65
N MET A 219 -9.63 27.58 11.62
CA MET A 219 -10.78 28.47 11.49
C MET A 219 -10.90 29.44 12.69
N SER A 220 -10.65 28.96 13.90
CA SER A 220 -10.68 29.75 15.12
C SER A 220 -9.59 30.83 15.10
N LYS A 221 -8.40 30.49 14.62
CA LYS A 221 -7.22 31.36 14.58
C LYS A 221 -7.29 32.42 13.46
N TYR A 222 -7.72 31.99 12.28
CA TYR A 222 -7.64 32.85 11.06
C TYR A 222 -9.01 33.34 10.57
N GLY A 223 -10.11 32.82 11.12
CA GLY A 223 -11.46 33.12 10.62
C GLY A 223 -11.72 32.46 9.25
N THR A 224 -12.89 32.74 8.68
CA THR A 224 -13.33 32.13 7.40
C THR A 224 -12.67 32.76 6.15
N HIS A 225 -11.85 33.80 6.31
CA HIS A 225 -11.20 34.50 5.19
C HIS A 225 -9.68 34.67 5.37
N GLY A 226 -9.13 34.26 6.51
CA GLY A 226 -7.70 34.43 6.81
C GLY A 226 -6.78 33.45 6.09
N LEU A 227 -7.33 32.32 5.63
CA LEU A 227 -6.63 31.34 4.81
C LEU A 227 -7.26 31.28 3.42
N GLN A 228 -6.43 31.25 2.39
CA GLN A 228 -6.87 31.05 1.01
C GLN A 228 -6.89 29.58 0.64
N ALA A 229 -6.01 28.76 1.25
CA ALA A 229 -6.06 27.31 1.10
C ALA A 229 -5.59 26.56 2.35
N VAL A 230 -6.07 25.33 2.49
CA VAL A 230 -5.53 24.30 3.38
C VAL A 230 -5.25 23.06 2.53
N ILE A 231 -4.09 22.46 2.70
CA ILE A 231 -3.68 21.24 2.03
C ILE A 231 -3.36 20.18 3.08
N ALA A 232 -3.87 18.96 2.91
CA ALA A 232 -3.47 17.80 3.70
C ALA A 232 -2.98 16.71 2.77
N GLU A 233 -1.96 15.98 3.21
CA GLU A 233 -1.26 14.96 2.43
C GLU A 233 -2.06 13.66 2.25
N GLY A 234 -3.25 13.59 2.79
CA GLY A 234 -4.11 12.41 2.76
C GLY A 234 -5.60 12.72 2.56
N PRO A 235 -6.45 11.69 2.56
CA PRO A 235 -7.87 11.80 2.23
C PRO A 235 -8.68 12.46 3.34
N GLU A 236 -8.20 12.45 4.60
CA GLU A 236 -8.88 12.99 5.80
C GLU A 236 -9.27 14.46 5.65
N MET A 237 -8.63 15.19 4.73
CA MET A 237 -9.00 16.58 4.43
C MET A 237 -10.48 16.75 4.07
N TYR A 238 -11.15 15.69 3.56
CA TYR A 238 -12.57 15.79 3.28
C TYR A 238 -13.37 16.12 4.54
N ALA A 239 -12.98 15.57 5.69
CA ALA A 239 -13.72 15.75 6.94
C ALA A 239 -13.58 17.16 7.50
N GLY A 240 -12.36 17.73 7.49
CA GLY A 240 -12.13 19.12 7.86
C GLY A 240 -12.78 20.11 6.89
N ALA A 241 -12.71 19.83 5.60
CA ALA A 241 -13.35 20.68 4.58
C ALA A 241 -14.88 20.71 4.74
N GLU A 242 -15.53 19.58 5.00
CA GLU A 242 -16.97 19.52 5.24
C GLU A 242 -17.37 20.26 6.53
N LEU A 243 -16.56 20.12 7.59
CA LEU A 243 -16.74 20.91 8.81
C LEU A 243 -16.66 22.43 8.48
N ALA A 244 -15.64 22.87 7.76
CA ALA A 244 -15.49 24.29 7.40
C ALA A 244 -16.69 24.78 6.59
N ARG A 245 -17.15 24.03 5.60
CA ARG A 245 -18.36 24.37 4.81
C ARG A 245 -19.62 24.45 5.68
N SER A 246 -19.80 23.52 6.62
CA SER A 246 -20.95 23.54 7.54
C SER A 246 -20.97 24.77 8.45
N ARG A 247 -19.80 25.32 8.74
CA ARG A 247 -19.62 26.56 9.53
C ARG A 247 -19.61 27.86 8.69
N GLY A 248 -19.92 27.76 7.40
CA GLY A 248 -20.09 28.90 6.52
C GLY A 248 -18.83 29.36 5.78
N ASP A 249 -17.70 28.66 5.89
CA ASP A 249 -16.56 28.94 5.03
C ASP A 249 -16.87 28.52 3.59
N LYS A 250 -16.86 29.49 2.67
CA LYS A 250 -17.12 29.29 1.25
C LYS A 250 -15.93 29.66 0.36
N THR A 251 -14.85 30.13 0.95
CA THR A 251 -13.75 30.81 0.25
C THR A 251 -12.43 30.05 0.31
N THR A 252 -12.15 29.35 1.41
CA THR A 252 -10.93 28.57 1.54
C THR A 252 -10.93 27.39 0.57
N ALA A 253 -9.87 27.23 -0.21
CA ALA A 253 -9.67 26.06 -1.06
C ALA A 253 -9.07 24.93 -0.22
N PHE A 254 -9.73 23.79 -0.18
CA PHE A 254 -9.21 22.59 0.50
C PHE A 254 -8.70 21.58 -0.53
N ILE A 255 -7.45 21.15 -0.40
CA ILE A 255 -6.79 20.16 -1.25
C ILE A 255 -6.53 18.92 -0.41
N ALA A 256 -6.99 17.78 -0.89
CA ALA A 256 -6.78 16.49 -0.25
C ALA A 256 -5.70 15.69 -0.98
N GLY A 257 -5.14 14.73 -0.27
CA GLY A 257 -4.48 13.58 -0.87
C GLY A 257 -5.47 12.45 -1.13
N ASP A 258 -5.06 11.46 -1.89
CA ASP A 258 -5.78 10.22 -2.21
C ASP A 258 -7.20 10.41 -2.75
N TYR A 259 -7.78 9.36 -3.33
CA TYR A 259 -9.10 9.44 -3.94
C TYR A 259 -10.03 8.36 -3.40
N SER A 260 -10.52 8.60 -2.17
CA SER A 260 -11.57 7.79 -1.55
C SER A 260 -12.96 8.21 -2.03
N LYS A 261 -13.98 7.39 -1.74
CA LYS A 261 -15.39 7.74 -2.02
C LYS A 261 -15.82 9.01 -1.30
N GLN A 262 -15.32 9.26 -0.10
CA GLN A 262 -15.62 10.46 0.66
C GLN A 262 -14.98 11.69 -0.01
N VAL A 263 -13.73 11.58 -0.47
CA VAL A 263 -13.05 12.62 -1.24
C VAL A 263 -13.79 12.89 -2.57
N GLN A 264 -14.20 11.83 -3.29
CA GLN A 264 -15.03 11.97 -4.49
C GLN A 264 -16.28 12.82 -4.22
N GLN A 265 -17.05 12.44 -3.21
CA GLN A 265 -18.28 13.15 -2.84
C GLN A 265 -18.01 14.59 -2.40
N ALA A 266 -16.92 14.84 -1.67
CA ALA A 266 -16.54 16.17 -1.23
C ALA A 266 -16.15 17.10 -2.42
N ILE A 267 -15.46 16.56 -3.44
CA ILE A 267 -15.17 17.30 -4.68
C ILE A 267 -16.47 17.56 -5.46
N GLU A 268 -17.36 16.57 -5.58
CA GLU A 268 -18.66 16.73 -6.27
C GLU A 268 -19.54 17.80 -5.63
N ARG A 269 -19.53 17.87 -4.30
CA ARG A 269 -20.27 18.93 -3.53
C ARG A 269 -19.55 20.27 -3.51
N GLY A 270 -18.27 20.33 -3.90
CA GLY A 270 -17.46 21.54 -3.86
C GLY A 270 -16.88 21.87 -2.48
N ALA A 271 -16.85 20.91 -1.57
CA ALA A 271 -16.13 21.04 -0.30
C ALA A 271 -14.62 21.01 -0.51
N LEU A 272 -14.15 20.12 -1.39
CA LEU A 272 -12.76 20.05 -1.84
C LEU A 272 -12.59 20.65 -3.24
N TYR A 273 -11.44 21.26 -3.47
CA TYR A 273 -11.02 21.73 -4.80
C TYR A 273 -10.56 20.57 -5.68
N GLY A 274 -9.78 19.65 -5.12
CA GLY A 274 -9.26 18.47 -5.82
C GLY A 274 -8.34 17.64 -4.96
N THR A 275 -7.81 16.57 -5.57
CA THR A 275 -6.91 15.62 -4.95
C THR A 275 -5.94 15.03 -5.97
N VAL A 276 -4.88 14.39 -5.48
CA VAL A 276 -4.00 13.47 -6.23
C VAL A 276 -4.41 12.05 -5.87
N ASP A 277 -4.74 11.22 -6.87
CA ASP A 277 -5.18 9.85 -6.64
C ASP A 277 -3.97 8.91 -6.48
N GLN A 278 -3.93 8.18 -5.39
CA GLN A 278 -3.06 7.04 -5.14
C GLN A 278 -3.95 5.81 -4.93
N SER A 279 -3.63 4.69 -5.60
CA SER A 279 -4.48 3.50 -5.59
C SER A 279 -3.93 2.41 -4.66
N PRO A 280 -4.47 2.23 -3.44
CA PRO A 280 -4.01 1.19 -2.52
C PRO A 280 -4.20 -0.23 -3.09
N ALA A 281 -5.28 -0.45 -3.84
CA ALA A 281 -5.55 -1.75 -4.45
C ALA A 281 -4.53 -2.08 -5.55
N THR A 282 -4.07 -1.09 -6.30
CA THR A 282 -3.03 -1.28 -7.33
C THR A 282 -1.68 -1.61 -6.68
N GLU A 283 -1.32 -0.91 -5.61
CA GLU A 283 -0.08 -1.18 -4.86
C GLU A 283 -0.05 -2.60 -4.32
N GLY A 284 -1.05 -3.00 -3.55
CA GLY A 284 -1.12 -4.33 -2.95
C GLY A 284 -1.13 -5.45 -4.00
N THR A 285 -1.91 -5.27 -5.08
CA THR A 285 -1.97 -6.25 -6.18
C THR A 285 -0.62 -6.40 -6.87
N MET A 286 0.04 -5.29 -7.20
CA MET A 286 1.33 -5.27 -7.89
C MET A 286 2.45 -5.83 -7.01
N ALA A 287 2.44 -5.53 -5.71
CA ALA A 287 3.43 -6.06 -4.77
C ALA A 287 3.40 -7.59 -4.70
N VAL A 288 2.22 -8.19 -4.58
CA VAL A 288 2.05 -9.65 -4.61
C VAL A 288 2.46 -10.22 -5.96
N GLN A 289 2.03 -9.60 -7.08
CA GLN A 289 2.41 -10.05 -8.41
C GLN A 289 3.93 -10.10 -8.58
N TYR A 290 4.65 -9.09 -8.10
CA TYR A 290 6.10 -9.05 -8.18
C TYR A 290 6.77 -10.06 -7.25
N ALA A 291 6.22 -10.31 -6.06
CA ALA A 291 6.70 -11.37 -5.19
C ALA A 291 6.57 -12.76 -5.88
N VAL A 292 5.42 -13.05 -6.47
CA VAL A 292 5.18 -14.29 -7.21
C VAL A 292 6.06 -14.39 -8.46
N ASP A 293 6.22 -13.32 -9.22
CA ASP A 293 7.10 -13.29 -10.40
C ASP A 293 8.57 -13.54 -10.02
N TYR A 294 9.01 -12.99 -8.88
CA TYR A 294 10.34 -13.25 -8.33
C TYR A 294 10.53 -14.72 -7.98
N LEU A 295 9.57 -15.30 -7.22
CA LEU A 295 9.61 -16.68 -6.73
C LEU A 295 9.50 -17.71 -7.87
N THR A 296 8.80 -17.36 -8.96
CA THR A 296 8.66 -18.19 -10.16
C THR A 296 9.75 -17.95 -11.22
N GLY A 297 10.79 -17.17 -10.89
CA GLY A 297 11.92 -16.93 -11.80
C GLY A 297 11.64 -15.90 -12.90
N LYS A 298 10.48 -15.25 -12.94
CA LYS A 298 10.08 -14.25 -13.96
C LYS A 298 10.59 -12.83 -13.62
N ARG A 299 11.82 -12.73 -13.15
CA ARG A 299 12.40 -11.46 -12.64
C ARG A 299 12.44 -10.33 -13.65
N SER A 300 12.47 -10.64 -14.96
CA SER A 300 12.41 -9.62 -16.03
C SER A 300 11.10 -8.83 -16.07
N LYS A 301 10.04 -9.31 -15.40
CA LYS A 301 8.77 -8.58 -15.29
C LYS A 301 8.76 -7.54 -14.17
N ILE A 302 9.73 -7.59 -13.26
CA ILE A 302 9.80 -6.72 -12.10
C ILE A 302 10.53 -5.44 -12.48
N LYS A 303 9.85 -4.30 -12.36
CA LYS A 303 10.50 -3.00 -12.50
C LYS A 303 11.39 -2.73 -11.28
N THR A 304 12.63 -2.40 -11.52
CA THR A 304 13.63 -2.10 -10.47
C THR A 304 14.37 -0.82 -10.84
N PRO A 305 14.84 -0.04 -9.85
CA PRO A 305 14.69 -0.23 -8.41
C PRO A 305 13.30 0.16 -7.89
N GLN A 306 12.42 0.72 -8.73
CA GLN A 306 11.14 1.28 -8.35
C GLN A 306 10.07 0.98 -9.40
N ALA A 307 8.86 0.71 -8.94
CA ALA A 307 7.67 0.47 -9.74
C ALA A 307 6.58 1.47 -9.34
N TYR A 308 6.66 2.66 -9.91
CA TYR A 308 5.69 3.71 -9.63
C TYR A 308 4.34 3.45 -10.29
N ILE A 309 3.28 3.69 -9.52
CA ILE A 309 1.90 3.72 -10.01
C ILE A 309 1.56 5.14 -10.51
N PRO A 310 0.54 5.29 -11.40
CA PRO A 310 0.09 6.59 -11.86
C PRO A 310 -0.53 7.43 -10.73
N LEU A 311 -0.40 8.74 -10.82
CA LEU A 311 -0.95 9.75 -9.91
C LEU A 311 -1.90 10.70 -10.67
N PRO A 312 -3.11 10.26 -11.04
CA PRO A 312 -4.06 11.14 -11.71
C PRO A 312 -4.55 12.26 -10.80
N LEU A 313 -4.69 13.47 -11.36
CA LEU A 313 -5.28 14.60 -10.67
C LEU A 313 -6.81 14.58 -10.84
N ILE A 314 -7.51 14.66 -9.73
CA ILE A 314 -8.98 14.68 -9.70
C ILE A 314 -9.48 16.03 -9.20
N THR A 315 -10.31 16.65 -10.00
CA THR A 315 -10.97 17.93 -9.70
C THR A 315 -12.44 17.88 -10.15
N LYS A 316 -13.17 18.94 -9.94
CA LYS A 316 -14.55 19.09 -10.42
C LYS A 316 -14.69 18.79 -11.92
N ALA A 317 -13.63 18.98 -12.72
CA ALA A 317 -13.66 18.78 -14.16
C ALA A 317 -13.77 17.31 -14.59
N ASN A 318 -13.26 16.39 -13.77
CA ASN A 318 -13.18 14.97 -14.12
C ASN A 318 -13.70 13.98 -13.06
N VAL A 319 -14.07 14.44 -11.87
CA VAL A 319 -14.53 13.60 -10.75
C VAL A 319 -15.67 12.64 -11.14
N ARG A 320 -16.57 13.04 -12.00
CA ARG A 320 -17.69 12.20 -12.47
C ARG A 320 -17.31 11.15 -13.52
N LYS A 321 -16.08 11.21 -14.04
CA LYS A 321 -15.58 10.28 -15.04
C LYS A 321 -14.72 9.18 -14.45
N ILE A 322 -14.27 9.35 -13.21
CA ILE A 322 -13.37 8.46 -12.49
C ILE A 322 -14.04 8.14 -11.15
N ASN A 323 -14.33 6.86 -10.92
CA ASN A 323 -14.98 6.43 -9.69
C ASN A 323 -13.93 6.00 -8.66
N ALA A 324 -14.08 6.49 -7.44
CA ALA A 324 -13.29 6.02 -6.31
C ALA A 324 -13.65 4.55 -5.98
N THR A 325 -12.63 3.75 -5.69
CA THR A 325 -12.78 2.30 -5.48
C THR A 325 -12.75 1.87 -4.02
N TRP A 326 -12.38 2.77 -3.12
CA TRP A 326 -12.25 2.49 -1.69
C TRP A 326 -12.87 3.62 -0.83
N SER A 327 -12.94 3.41 0.49
CA SER A 327 -13.54 4.37 1.44
C SER A 327 -12.54 4.70 2.54
N SER A 328 -12.41 5.98 2.87
CA SER A 328 -11.60 6.53 3.97
C SER A 328 -12.42 6.78 5.22
#